data_c6840e3926e9fa0936bf90683f1f9dee
#
_entry.id   c6840e3926e9fa0936bf90683f1f9dee
#
_cell.length_a   1.000
_cell.length_b   1.000
_cell.length_c   1.000
_cell.angle_alpha   90.00
_cell.angle_beta   90.00
_cell.angle_gamma   90.00
#
_symmetry.space_group_name_H-M   'P 1'
#
loop_
_entity.id
_entity.type
_entity.pdbx_description
1 polymer ?
#
loop_
_entity_poly.entity_id
_entity_poly.type
_entity_poly.pdbx_seq_one_letter_code
_entity_poly.pdbx_strand_id
1 'polypeptide(L)'
;MKNLLFAIMLLFATTASSKNDVTKFLGIPVDGTKNAMIDKLIDKGFTYNREEDYLEGEFNGQDVHLNVVTNNNKVYRIMVTETTKWNETDIRIRFNTLFNQFNNNPRYLCLNEKSLIPEEEKIAYEMEINNKRYEADFFQEISFDNIDTIAIKEKAKELLKKSSSDDDIYYSSGKTEKVDNAYKLMLLYHVYENAKNKLVWFIINKFLDKYNIVIYYDNLYNRANGEDL
;
A
#
# COMPACT_ATOMS: atom_id res chain seq x y z
N MET A 1 -25.94 -3.52 -5.92
CA MET A 1 -24.55 -3.22 -5.49
C MET A 1 -23.50 -3.41 -6.61
N LYS A 2 -23.47 -4.54 -7.34
CA LYS A 2 -22.50 -4.76 -8.45
C LYS A 2 -22.56 -3.67 -9.54
N ASN A 3 -23.76 -3.23 -9.95
CA ASN A 3 -23.93 -2.22 -10.98
C ASN A 3 -23.54 -0.80 -10.51
N LEU A 4 -23.65 -0.51 -9.21
CA LEU A 4 -23.21 0.76 -8.62
C LEU A 4 -21.69 0.86 -8.58
N LEU A 5 -20.99 -0.25 -8.22
CA LEU A 5 -19.53 -0.34 -8.24
C LEU A 5 -18.97 -0.16 -9.67
N PHE A 6 -19.63 -0.74 -10.67
CA PHE A 6 -19.21 -0.62 -12.07
C PHE A 6 -19.43 0.81 -12.61
N ALA A 7 -20.53 1.46 -12.23
CA ALA A 7 -20.79 2.86 -12.58
C ALA A 7 -19.80 3.82 -11.91
N ILE A 8 -19.34 3.52 -10.69
CA ILE A 8 -18.30 4.28 -9.97
C ILE A 8 -16.95 4.14 -10.69
N MET A 9 -16.58 2.94 -11.15
CA MET A 9 -15.33 2.69 -11.89
C MET A 9 -15.23 3.49 -13.20
N LEU A 10 -16.33 3.61 -13.95
CA LEU A 10 -16.35 4.32 -15.24
C LEU A 10 -16.22 5.85 -15.12
N LEU A 11 -16.49 6.43 -13.94
CA LEU A 11 -16.58 7.88 -13.75
C LEU A 11 -15.26 8.55 -13.37
N PHE A 12 -14.25 7.80 -12.90
CA PHE A 12 -12.96 8.35 -12.47
C PHE A 12 -11.81 8.15 -13.46
N ALA A 13 -12.10 7.71 -14.69
CA ALA A 13 -11.08 7.39 -15.69
C ALA A 13 -10.25 8.60 -16.20
N THR A 14 -10.38 9.80 -15.65
CA THR A 14 -9.77 11.02 -16.22
C THR A 14 -8.96 11.90 -15.25
N THR A 15 -8.59 11.44 -14.07
CA THR A 15 -7.63 12.22 -13.28
C THR A 15 -6.22 11.80 -13.68
N ALA A 16 -5.57 12.58 -14.53
CA ALA A 16 -4.14 12.48 -14.78
C ALA A 16 -3.39 12.87 -13.50
N SER A 17 -3.17 11.89 -12.62
CA SER A 17 -2.18 12.03 -11.54
C SER A 17 -0.83 12.33 -12.18
N SER A 18 -0.11 13.33 -11.67
CA SER A 18 1.19 13.69 -12.23
C SER A 18 2.10 12.47 -12.14
N LYS A 19 2.67 12.07 -13.27
CA LYS A 19 3.53 10.88 -13.45
C LYS A 19 4.76 10.87 -12.53
N ASN A 20 5.01 11.97 -11.81
CA ASN A 20 6.19 12.19 -10.96
C ASN A 20 5.92 12.04 -9.45
N ASP A 21 4.66 11.88 -9.04
CA ASP A 21 4.30 11.74 -7.64
C ASP A 21 4.12 10.26 -7.26
N VAL A 22 5.25 9.60 -7.02
CA VAL A 22 5.33 8.16 -6.74
C VAL A 22 5.94 7.92 -5.36
N THR A 23 5.83 6.69 -4.87
CA THR A 23 6.52 6.23 -3.66
C THR A 23 8.00 6.59 -3.70
N LYS A 24 8.54 7.03 -2.56
CA LYS A 24 9.96 7.36 -2.40
C LYS A 24 10.59 6.44 -1.36
N PHE A 25 11.74 5.90 -1.68
CA PHE A 25 12.62 5.21 -0.73
C PHE A 25 13.83 6.12 -0.44
N LEU A 26 14.05 6.46 0.83
CA LEU A 26 15.10 7.41 1.27
C LEU A 26 15.09 8.76 0.50
N GLY A 27 13.90 9.21 0.12
CA GLY A 27 13.71 10.43 -0.70
C GLY A 27 13.91 10.23 -2.20
N ILE A 28 14.30 9.04 -2.65
CA ILE A 28 14.49 8.69 -4.06
C ILE A 28 13.15 8.18 -4.61
N PRO A 29 12.57 8.79 -5.66
CA PRO A 29 11.38 8.26 -6.32
C PRO A 29 11.61 6.84 -6.84
N VAL A 30 10.69 5.92 -6.55
CA VAL A 30 10.71 4.53 -7.04
C VAL A 30 10.30 4.53 -8.51
N ASP A 31 11.21 4.99 -9.37
CA ASP A 31 11.01 5.15 -10.81
C ASP A 31 12.36 5.20 -11.54
N GLY A 32 12.32 5.20 -12.86
CA GLY A 32 13.51 5.24 -13.71
C GLY A 32 14.05 3.85 -14.02
N THR A 33 15.31 3.80 -14.47
CA THR A 33 15.98 2.54 -14.82
C THR A 33 16.63 1.88 -13.60
N LYS A 34 16.84 0.55 -13.66
CA LYS A 34 17.49 -0.21 -12.59
C LYS A 34 18.88 0.36 -12.24
N ASN A 35 19.72 0.61 -13.23
CA ASN A 35 21.08 1.11 -13.00
C ASN A 35 21.07 2.49 -12.32
N ALA A 36 20.22 3.43 -12.81
CA ALA A 36 20.10 4.75 -12.19
C ALA A 36 19.59 4.68 -10.74
N MET A 37 18.75 3.70 -10.41
CA MET A 37 18.31 3.47 -9.04
C MET A 37 19.43 2.91 -8.17
N ILE A 38 20.18 1.93 -8.68
CA ILE A 38 21.36 1.36 -7.99
C ILE A 38 22.37 2.46 -7.68
N ASP A 39 22.71 3.31 -8.66
CA ASP A 39 23.66 4.42 -8.45
C ASP A 39 23.20 5.36 -7.31
N LYS A 40 21.91 5.74 -7.31
CA LYS A 40 21.36 6.59 -6.25
C LYS A 40 21.34 5.91 -4.86
N LEU A 41 21.17 4.60 -4.80
CA LEU A 41 21.24 3.85 -3.55
C LEU A 41 22.69 3.73 -3.06
N ILE A 42 23.66 3.59 -3.95
CA ILE A 42 25.09 3.66 -3.61
C ILE A 42 25.44 5.03 -3.02
N ASP A 43 24.92 6.13 -3.59
CA ASP A 43 25.09 7.48 -3.04
C ASP A 43 24.45 7.64 -1.64
N LYS A 44 23.51 6.77 -1.27
CA LYS A 44 22.91 6.69 0.07
C LYS A 44 23.70 5.79 1.05
N GLY A 45 24.80 5.21 0.62
CA GLY A 45 25.69 4.40 1.46
C GLY A 45 25.50 2.89 1.35
N PHE A 46 24.70 2.41 0.40
CA PHE A 46 24.57 0.99 0.15
C PHE A 46 25.68 0.47 -0.75
N THR A 47 26.07 -0.79 -0.59
CA THR A 47 27.08 -1.46 -1.41
C THR A 47 26.40 -2.45 -2.36
N TYR A 48 26.66 -2.35 -3.67
CA TYR A 48 26.05 -3.24 -4.65
C TYR A 48 26.83 -4.53 -4.85
N ASN A 49 26.20 -5.64 -4.54
CA ASN A 49 26.68 -6.99 -4.86
C ASN A 49 26.17 -7.39 -6.25
N ARG A 50 27.08 -7.38 -7.23
CA ARG A 50 26.76 -7.65 -8.65
C ARG A 50 26.46 -9.12 -8.92
N GLU A 51 27.02 -10.03 -8.14
CA GLU A 51 26.88 -11.48 -8.35
C GLU A 51 25.47 -11.93 -7.93
N GLU A 52 25.00 -11.38 -6.84
CA GLU A 52 23.70 -11.74 -6.23
C GLU A 52 22.57 -10.75 -6.58
N ASP A 53 22.90 -9.65 -7.29
CA ASP A 53 21.96 -8.62 -7.77
C ASP A 53 21.14 -7.95 -6.68
N TYR A 54 21.76 -7.62 -5.52
CA TYR A 54 21.17 -6.83 -4.45
C TYR A 54 22.18 -5.81 -3.89
N LEU A 55 21.67 -4.84 -3.12
CA LEU A 55 22.52 -3.92 -2.36
C LEU A 55 22.47 -4.27 -0.88
N GLU A 56 23.59 -4.13 -0.20
CA GLU A 56 23.75 -4.33 1.25
C GLU A 56 23.92 -2.98 1.96
N GLY A 57 23.36 -2.87 3.16
CA GLY A 57 23.53 -1.69 4.00
C GLY A 57 22.60 -1.72 5.21
N GLU A 58 22.52 -0.58 5.90
CA GLU A 58 21.67 -0.41 7.06
C GLU A 58 20.43 0.40 6.69
N PHE A 59 19.26 -0.04 7.17
CA PHE A 59 18.00 0.67 7.08
C PHE A 59 17.19 0.49 8.37
N ASN A 60 16.77 1.60 8.96
CA ASN A 60 15.95 1.61 10.18
C ASN A 60 16.57 0.79 11.34
N GLY A 61 17.90 0.88 11.51
CA GLY A 61 18.66 0.18 12.55
C GLY A 61 18.78 -1.34 12.34
N GLN A 62 18.60 -1.81 11.11
CA GLN A 62 18.76 -3.21 10.73
C GLN A 62 19.66 -3.32 9.51
N ASP A 63 20.50 -4.36 9.49
CA ASP A 63 21.20 -4.77 8.26
C ASP A 63 20.16 -5.33 7.28
N VAL A 64 20.23 -4.86 6.04
CA VAL A 64 19.25 -5.20 5.01
C VAL A 64 19.90 -5.54 3.66
N HIS A 65 19.18 -6.35 2.90
CA HIS A 65 19.39 -6.51 1.46
C HIS A 65 18.28 -5.73 0.71
N LEU A 66 18.69 -4.92 -0.26
CA LEU A 66 17.78 -4.18 -1.14
C LEU A 66 17.78 -4.80 -2.53
N ASN A 67 16.60 -5.17 -3.02
CA ASN A 67 16.42 -5.57 -4.42
C ASN A 67 15.67 -4.48 -5.18
N VAL A 68 16.23 -4.06 -6.32
CA VAL A 68 15.59 -3.13 -7.25
C VAL A 68 14.82 -3.93 -8.30
N VAL A 69 13.49 -3.97 -8.17
CA VAL A 69 12.63 -4.78 -9.04
C VAL A 69 12.07 -3.92 -10.17
N THR A 70 12.17 -4.43 -11.40
CA THR A 70 11.79 -3.70 -12.61
C THR A 70 10.80 -4.48 -13.47
N ASN A 71 10.00 -3.72 -14.23
CA ASN A 71 9.22 -4.20 -15.35
C ASN A 71 9.64 -3.41 -16.58
N ASN A 72 10.05 -4.08 -17.67
CA ASN A 72 10.57 -3.44 -18.88
C ASN A 72 11.64 -2.37 -18.58
N ASN A 73 12.60 -2.70 -17.71
CA ASN A 73 13.66 -1.82 -17.20
C ASN A 73 13.17 -0.55 -16.47
N LYS A 74 11.90 -0.49 -16.07
CA LYS A 74 11.38 0.57 -15.20
C LYS A 74 11.21 0.04 -13.79
N VAL A 75 11.79 0.75 -12.82
CA VAL A 75 11.67 0.39 -11.40
C VAL A 75 10.22 0.57 -10.96
N TYR A 76 9.63 -0.49 -10.43
CA TYR A 76 8.30 -0.44 -9.83
C TYR A 76 8.31 -0.80 -8.34
N ARG A 77 9.42 -1.36 -7.83
CA ARG A 77 9.53 -1.76 -6.42
C ARG A 77 10.96 -1.67 -5.92
N ILE A 78 11.12 -1.18 -4.71
CA ILE A 78 12.29 -1.47 -3.86
C ILE A 78 11.83 -2.45 -2.79
N MET A 79 12.46 -3.62 -2.74
CA MET A 79 12.23 -4.63 -1.73
C MET A 79 13.38 -4.57 -0.72
N VAL A 80 13.04 -4.35 0.55
CA VAL A 80 13.97 -4.26 1.68
C VAL A 80 13.79 -5.50 2.53
N THR A 81 14.78 -6.38 2.57
CA THR A 81 14.75 -7.62 3.35
C THR A 81 15.68 -7.48 4.55
N GLU A 82 15.17 -7.51 5.76
CA GLU A 82 15.99 -7.58 6.98
C GLU A 82 16.77 -8.90 6.99
N THR A 83 18.09 -8.81 7.25
CA THR A 83 18.95 -10.00 7.29
C THR A 83 18.81 -10.77 8.61
N THR A 84 18.48 -10.07 9.70
CA THR A 84 18.25 -10.66 11.01
C THR A 84 17.10 -11.67 10.97
N LYS A 85 17.35 -12.84 11.55
CA LYS A 85 16.37 -13.93 11.66
C LYS A 85 15.87 -14.04 13.10
N TRP A 86 14.59 -13.79 13.26
CA TRP A 86 13.91 -13.72 14.55
C TRP A 86 13.22 -15.04 14.90
N ASN A 87 13.00 -15.29 16.18
CA ASN A 87 12.03 -16.28 16.67
C ASN A 87 10.61 -15.70 16.62
N GLU A 88 9.60 -16.48 17.00
CA GLU A 88 8.19 -16.08 16.96
C GLU A 88 7.86 -14.87 17.86
N THR A 89 8.44 -14.84 19.06
CA THR A 89 8.22 -13.74 20.01
C THR A 89 8.85 -12.44 19.50
N ASP A 90 10.11 -12.52 19.05
CA ASP A 90 10.85 -11.33 18.62
C ASP A 90 10.32 -10.77 17.30
N ILE A 91 9.87 -11.63 16.36
CA ILE A 91 9.28 -11.14 15.10
C ILE A 91 7.96 -10.40 15.35
N ARG A 92 7.15 -10.84 16.33
CA ARG A 92 5.94 -10.12 16.74
C ARG A 92 6.27 -8.72 17.27
N ILE A 93 7.26 -8.64 18.15
CA ILE A 93 7.72 -7.36 18.72
C ILE A 93 8.26 -6.47 17.58
N ARG A 94 9.08 -7.01 16.70
CA ARG A 94 9.64 -6.28 15.55
C ARG A 94 8.54 -5.77 14.62
N PHE A 95 7.57 -6.60 14.26
CA PHE A 95 6.44 -6.22 13.42
C PHE A 95 5.62 -5.08 14.04
N ASN A 96 5.23 -5.23 15.30
CA ASN A 96 4.44 -4.23 16.01
C ASN A 96 5.22 -2.91 16.21
N THR A 97 6.53 -3.00 16.45
CA THR A 97 7.40 -1.81 16.54
C THR A 97 7.44 -1.08 15.21
N LEU A 98 7.65 -1.80 14.11
CA LEU A 98 7.69 -1.23 12.77
C LEU A 98 6.33 -0.62 12.38
N PHE A 99 5.22 -1.32 12.69
CA PHE A 99 3.88 -0.81 12.50
C PHE A 99 3.70 0.55 13.19
N ASN A 100 4.06 0.64 14.48
CA ASN A 100 3.94 1.88 15.24
C ASN A 100 4.85 3.00 14.70
N GLN A 101 6.05 2.67 14.19
CA GLN A 101 6.93 3.65 13.56
C GLN A 101 6.28 4.26 12.31
N PHE A 102 5.67 3.45 11.46
CA PHE A 102 4.94 3.93 10.29
C PHE A 102 3.68 4.70 10.68
N ASN A 103 2.87 4.15 11.58
CA ASN A 103 1.58 4.74 11.98
C ASN A 103 1.74 6.08 12.71
N ASN A 104 2.83 6.27 13.45
CA ASN A 104 3.13 7.52 14.14
C ASN A 104 3.87 8.54 13.25
N ASN A 105 4.25 8.18 12.03
CA ASN A 105 4.92 9.07 11.11
C ASN A 105 3.88 9.78 10.23
N PRO A 106 3.74 11.13 10.31
CA PRO A 106 2.71 11.88 9.58
C PRO A 106 2.83 11.79 8.05
N ARG A 107 3.94 11.27 7.53
CA ARG A 107 4.13 11.03 6.08
C ARG A 107 3.38 9.78 5.59
N TYR A 108 2.86 8.95 6.50
CA TYR A 108 2.20 7.69 6.15
C TYR A 108 0.77 7.66 6.67
N LEU A 109 -0.14 7.20 5.84
CA LEU A 109 -1.53 6.97 6.18
C LEU A 109 -1.77 5.46 6.24
N CYS A 110 -2.16 4.96 7.41
CA CYS A 110 -2.64 3.59 7.60
C CYS A 110 -4.15 3.55 7.38
N LEU A 111 -4.63 2.64 6.52
CA LEU A 111 -6.08 2.43 6.34
C LEU A 111 -6.64 1.31 7.22
N ASN A 112 -5.76 0.47 7.79
CA ASN A 112 -6.16 -0.67 8.63
C ASN A 112 -5.36 -0.71 9.93
N GLU A 113 -5.87 -0.03 10.95
CA GLU A 113 -5.23 0.01 12.28
C GLU A 113 -5.26 -1.33 13.04
N LYS A 114 -5.95 -2.35 12.52
CA LYS A 114 -6.07 -3.68 13.16
C LYS A 114 -4.92 -4.63 12.82
N SER A 115 -3.84 -4.13 12.21
CA SER A 115 -2.70 -4.96 11.82
C SER A 115 -1.76 -5.33 12.97
N LEU A 116 -1.91 -4.77 14.17
CA LEU A 116 -1.11 -5.16 15.34
C LEU A 116 -1.36 -6.63 15.70
N ILE A 117 -0.28 -7.35 15.98
CA ILE A 117 -0.32 -8.78 16.34
C ILE A 117 -0.47 -8.88 17.87
N PRO A 118 -1.55 -9.50 18.38
CA PRO A 118 -1.76 -9.71 19.80
C PRO A 118 -0.67 -10.56 20.46
N GLU A 119 -0.48 -10.41 21.76
CA GLU A 119 0.58 -11.12 22.48
C GLU A 119 0.37 -12.64 22.49
N GLU A 120 -0.88 -13.06 22.58
CA GLU A 120 -1.31 -14.46 22.58
C GLU A 120 -1.32 -15.13 21.20
N GLU A 121 -1.11 -14.38 20.12
CA GLU A 121 -1.14 -14.89 18.77
C GLU A 121 -0.02 -15.90 18.51
N LYS A 122 -0.37 -17.06 18.00
CA LYS A 122 0.54 -18.15 17.62
C LYS A 122 0.89 -18.02 16.14
N ILE A 123 1.86 -17.15 15.82
CA ILE A 123 2.22 -16.81 14.43
C ILE A 123 2.56 -18.05 13.61
N ALA A 124 3.37 -18.99 14.17
CA ALA A 124 3.74 -20.22 13.48
C ALA A 124 2.52 -21.03 13.08
N TYR A 125 1.61 -21.25 14.02
CA TYR A 125 0.39 -22.04 13.80
C TYR A 125 -0.53 -21.35 12.78
N GLU A 126 -0.76 -20.06 12.93
CA GLU A 126 -1.64 -19.29 12.05
C GLU A 126 -1.10 -19.26 10.61
N MET A 127 0.20 -19.09 10.43
CA MET A 127 0.81 -19.11 9.09
C MET A 127 0.78 -20.51 8.45
N GLU A 128 1.02 -21.57 9.22
CA GLU A 128 1.11 -22.95 8.67
C GLU A 128 -0.25 -23.60 8.44
N ILE A 129 -1.16 -23.44 9.39
CA ILE A 129 -2.44 -24.13 9.39
C ILE A 129 -3.55 -23.32 8.73
N ASN A 130 -3.58 -22.00 9.06
CA ASN A 130 -4.64 -21.11 8.58
C ASN A 130 -4.22 -20.27 7.35
N ASN A 131 -2.99 -20.46 6.84
CA ASN A 131 -2.41 -19.67 5.74
C ASN A 131 -2.51 -18.14 5.99
N LYS A 132 -2.49 -17.74 7.27
CA LYS A 132 -2.60 -16.33 7.66
C LYS A 132 -1.33 -15.59 7.26
N ARG A 133 -1.50 -14.43 6.62
CA ARG A 133 -0.42 -13.49 6.34
C ARG A 133 -0.47 -12.36 7.35
N TYR A 134 0.71 -11.98 7.85
CA TYR A 134 0.88 -10.81 8.68
C TYR A 134 1.46 -9.72 7.83
N GLU A 135 0.64 -8.75 7.49
CA GLU A 135 1.01 -7.62 6.64
C GLU A 135 0.42 -6.32 7.18
N ALA A 136 1.05 -5.21 6.85
CA ALA A 136 0.58 -3.87 7.15
C ALA A 136 0.84 -2.95 5.97
N ASP A 137 -0.19 -2.19 5.58
CA ASP A 137 -0.21 -1.35 4.39
C ASP A 137 -0.32 0.12 4.77
N PHE A 138 0.49 0.94 4.12
CA PHE A 138 0.56 2.38 4.33
C PHE A 138 0.63 3.09 2.98
N PHE A 139 0.05 4.28 2.92
CA PHE A 139 0.21 5.18 1.78
C PHE A 139 1.10 6.35 2.17
N GLN A 140 2.11 6.63 1.35
CA GLN A 140 3.10 7.67 1.61
C GLN A 140 2.65 9.01 1.06
N GLU A 141 2.73 10.09 1.86
CA GLU A 141 2.54 11.49 1.42
C GLU A 141 1.26 11.72 0.60
N ILE A 142 0.12 11.25 1.10
CA ILE A 142 -1.18 11.51 0.47
C ILE A 142 -1.60 12.93 0.79
N SER A 143 -1.85 13.74 -0.27
CA SER A 143 -2.51 15.03 -0.12
C SER A 143 -4.01 14.87 -0.39
N PHE A 144 -4.80 15.42 0.52
CA PHE A 144 -6.25 15.55 0.37
C PHE A 144 -6.66 16.94 -0.16
N ASP A 145 -5.70 17.84 -0.37
CA ASP A 145 -5.95 19.25 -0.73
C ASP A 145 -6.65 19.42 -2.08
N ASN A 146 -6.47 18.48 -2.98
CA ASN A 146 -7.07 18.49 -4.33
C ASN A 146 -8.34 17.65 -4.44
N ILE A 147 -8.85 17.11 -3.32
CA ILE A 147 -10.07 16.30 -3.34
C ILE A 147 -11.27 17.22 -3.22
N ASP A 148 -12.02 17.39 -4.31
CA ASP A 148 -13.32 18.06 -4.29
C ASP A 148 -14.37 17.16 -3.61
N THR A 149 -14.38 17.22 -2.28
CA THR A 149 -15.30 16.44 -1.44
C THR A 149 -16.76 16.80 -1.70
N ILE A 150 -17.03 18.03 -2.14
CA ILE A 150 -18.39 18.51 -2.48
C ILE A 150 -18.84 17.83 -3.77
N ALA A 151 -18.00 17.87 -4.83
CA ALA A 151 -18.30 17.18 -6.09
C ALA A 151 -18.50 15.67 -5.89
N ILE A 152 -17.68 15.02 -5.07
CA ILE A 152 -17.83 13.59 -4.75
C ILE A 152 -19.17 13.34 -4.05
N LYS A 153 -19.58 14.19 -3.10
CA LYS A 153 -20.84 14.04 -2.37
C LYS A 153 -22.06 14.25 -3.27
N GLU A 154 -22.04 15.25 -4.14
CA GLU A 154 -23.13 15.49 -5.11
C GLU A 154 -23.22 14.32 -6.11
N LYS A 155 -22.13 13.79 -6.56
CA LYS A 155 -22.09 12.62 -7.45
C LYS A 155 -22.63 11.36 -6.77
N ALA A 156 -22.31 11.13 -5.48
CA ALA A 156 -22.91 10.06 -4.69
C ALA A 156 -24.44 10.17 -4.63
N LYS A 157 -24.96 11.38 -4.42
CA LYS A 157 -26.42 11.64 -4.44
C LYS A 157 -27.04 11.36 -5.81
N GLU A 158 -26.39 11.79 -6.90
CA GLU A 158 -26.87 11.56 -8.27
C GLU A 158 -26.95 10.07 -8.62
N LEU A 159 -25.90 9.29 -8.27
CA LEU A 159 -25.87 7.85 -8.52
C LEU A 159 -26.96 7.11 -7.76
N LEU A 160 -27.22 7.50 -6.51
CA LEU A 160 -28.30 6.90 -5.73
C LEU A 160 -29.69 7.27 -6.28
N LYS A 161 -29.88 8.49 -6.82
CA LYS A 161 -31.12 8.86 -7.52
C LYS A 161 -31.37 8.01 -8.76
N LYS A 162 -30.32 7.70 -9.54
CA LYS A 162 -30.42 6.85 -10.74
C LYS A 162 -30.65 5.38 -10.44
N SER A 163 -30.27 4.91 -9.24
CA SER A 163 -30.44 3.51 -8.83
C SER A 163 -31.73 3.22 -8.07
N SER A 164 -32.47 4.26 -7.64
CA SER A 164 -33.76 4.14 -6.95
C SER A 164 -34.88 4.20 -7.99
N SER A 165 -35.67 3.15 -8.09
CA SER A 165 -36.99 3.22 -8.70
C SER A 165 -37.90 4.13 -7.85
N ASP A 166 -38.86 4.83 -8.47
CA ASP A 166 -39.68 5.88 -7.86
C ASP A 166 -40.44 5.48 -6.58
N ASP A 167 -40.50 4.20 -6.22
CA ASP A 167 -41.24 3.68 -5.06
C ASP A 167 -40.55 3.83 -3.69
N ASP A 168 -39.25 4.22 -3.64
CA ASP A 168 -38.49 4.30 -2.39
C ASP A 168 -38.56 5.67 -1.67
N ILE A 169 -39.53 6.51 -1.95
CA ILE A 169 -39.61 7.92 -1.47
C ILE A 169 -39.99 8.03 0.03
N TYR A 170 -40.36 6.97 0.73
CA TYR A 170 -41.08 7.07 2.03
C TYR A 170 -40.20 6.98 3.31
N TYR A 171 -38.88 6.83 3.26
CA TYR A 171 -38.06 6.80 4.49
C TYR A 171 -36.88 7.78 4.44
N SER A 172 -37.07 8.95 5.02
CA SER A 172 -36.11 10.06 5.03
C SER A 172 -34.79 9.77 5.81
N SER A 173 -34.82 8.93 6.85
CA SER A 173 -33.65 8.59 7.68
C SER A 173 -32.67 7.64 6.97
N GLY A 174 -33.16 6.66 6.21
CA GLY A 174 -32.32 5.74 5.47
C GLY A 174 -31.61 6.34 4.24
N LYS A 175 -32.10 7.48 3.74
CA LYS A 175 -31.53 8.14 2.55
C LYS A 175 -30.21 8.84 2.86
N THR A 176 -30.09 9.47 4.03
CA THR A 176 -28.85 10.14 4.46
C THR A 176 -27.75 9.12 4.69
N GLU A 177 -28.03 8.01 5.36
CA GLU A 177 -27.07 6.93 5.59
C GLU A 177 -26.59 6.28 4.28
N LYS A 178 -27.50 6.03 3.32
CA LYS A 178 -27.14 5.52 2.00
C LYS A 178 -26.22 6.48 1.24
N VAL A 179 -26.48 7.79 1.30
CA VAL A 179 -25.63 8.83 0.69
C VAL A 179 -24.26 8.86 1.37
N ASP A 180 -24.20 8.83 2.68
CA ASP A 180 -22.93 8.86 3.42
C ASP A 180 -22.09 7.61 3.16
N ASN A 181 -22.70 6.45 3.05
CA ASN A 181 -22.00 5.21 2.70
C ASN A 181 -21.49 5.23 1.24
N ALA A 182 -22.28 5.74 0.29
CA ALA A 182 -21.85 5.90 -1.10
C ALA A 182 -20.71 6.93 -1.20
N TYR A 183 -20.81 8.04 -0.50
CA TYR A 183 -19.77 9.05 -0.42
C TYR A 183 -18.45 8.48 0.14
N LYS A 184 -18.50 7.76 1.27
CA LYS A 184 -17.33 7.11 1.86
C LYS A 184 -16.66 6.14 0.88
N LEU A 185 -17.46 5.33 0.19
CA LEU A 185 -16.95 4.37 -0.79
C LEU A 185 -16.29 5.10 -1.98
N MET A 186 -16.89 6.17 -2.48
CA MET A 186 -16.32 6.96 -3.56
C MET A 186 -15.05 7.69 -3.14
N LEU A 187 -15.00 8.20 -1.91
CA LEU A 187 -13.81 8.84 -1.35
C LEU A 187 -12.66 7.82 -1.21
N LEU A 188 -12.96 6.63 -0.66
CA LEU A 188 -11.98 5.54 -0.55
C LEU A 188 -11.44 5.11 -1.93
N TYR A 189 -12.32 4.99 -2.92
CA TYR A 189 -11.90 4.67 -4.28
C TYR A 189 -11.02 5.77 -4.88
N HIS A 190 -11.38 7.04 -4.68
CA HIS A 190 -10.58 8.17 -5.14
C HIS A 190 -9.19 8.20 -4.48
N VAL A 191 -9.13 7.98 -3.17
CA VAL A 191 -7.86 7.86 -2.43
C VAL A 191 -7.03 6.69 -2.98
N TYR A 192 -7.63 5.52 -3.16
CA TYR A 192 -6.94 4.35 -3.70
C TYR A 192 -6.36 4.61 -5.10
N GLU A 193 -7.14 5.17 -6.04
CA GLU A 193 -6.67 5.46 -7.40
C GLU A 193 -5.51 6.47 -7.42
N ASN A 194 -5.53 7.45 -6.51
CA ASN A 194 -4.45 8.44 -6.41
C ASN A 194 -3.27 7.97 -5.55
N ALA A 195 -3.44 6.95 -4.74
CA ALA A 195 -2.45 6.46 -3.80
C ALA A 195 -1.79 5.13 -4.20
N LYS A 196 -2.32 4.42 -5.20
CA LYS A 196 -1.79 3.11 -5.62
C LYS A 196 -0.31 3.13 -6.06
N ASN A 197 0.18 4.30 -6.46
CA ASN A 197 1.58 4.54 -6.78
C ASN A 197 2.41 4.99 -5.57
N LYS A 198 1.82 5.04 -4.38
CA LYS A 198 2.42 5.49 -3.12
C LYS A 198 2.34 4.44 -2.02
N LEU A 199 2.16 3.19 -2.40
CA LEU A 199 2.01 2.08 -1.47
C LEU A 199 3.35 1.70 -0.85
N VAL A 200 3.38 1.63 0.48
CA VAL A 200 4.46 1.04 1.27
C VAL A 200 3.84 0.00 2.18
N TRP A 201 4.34 -1.22 2.13
CA TRP A 201 3.79 -2.29 2.93
C TRP A 201 4.88 -3.25 3.40
N PHE A 202 4.62 -4.00 4.45
CA PHE A 202 5.57 -4.98 4.93
C PHE A 202 4.88 -6.23 5.43
N ILE A 203 5.63 -7.32 5.43
CA ILE A 203 5.16 -8.65 5.84
C ILE A 203 6.14 -9.32 6.78
N ILE A 204 5.63 -10.27 7.55
CA ILE A 204 6.44 -11.32 8.13
C ILE A 204 6.68 -12.38 7.06
N ASN A 205 7.96 -12.59 6.72
CA ASN A 205 8.38 -13.69 5.88
C ASN A 205 8.94 -14.81 6.76
N LYS A 206 8.51 -16.06 6.50
CA LYS A 206 8.97 -17.25 7.22
C LYS A 206 9.94 -18.03 6.34
N PHE A 207 11.07 -18.39 6.93
CA PHE A 207 12.06 -19.30 6.32
C PHE A 207 12.46 -20.35 7.36
N LEU A 208 12.06 -21.60 7.14
CA LEU A 208 12.16 -22.70 8.11
C LEU A 208 11.42 -22.35 9.42
N ASP A 209 12.14 -22.34 10.53
CA ASP A 209 11.65 -22.01 11.88
C ASP A 209 11.95 -20.56 12.31
N LYS A 210 12.40 -19.73 11.39
CA LYS A 210 12.78 -18.34 11.63
C LYS A 210 11.96 -17.38 10.78
N TYR A 211 11.96 -16.13 11.19
CA TYR A 211 11.19 -15.05 10.58
C TYR A 211 12.04 -13.82 10.33
N ASN A 212 11.69 -13.05 9.33
CA ASN A 212 12.23 -11.71 9.13
C ASN A 212 11.17 -10.80 8.51
N ILE A 213 11.39 -9.50 8.56
CA ILE A 213 10.54 -8.51 7.89
C ILE A 213 11.02 -8.32 6.46
N VAL A 214 10.06 -8.20 5.56
CA VAL A 214 10.30 -7.71 4.20
C VAL A 214 9.40 -6.52 3.97
N ILE A 215 9.99 -5.36 3.59
CA ILE A 215 9.29 -4.10 3.34
C ILE A 215 9.32 -3.81 1.84
N TYR A 216 8.22 -3.34 1.30
CA TYR A 216 8.06 -3.03 -0.11
C TYR A 216 7.66 -1.57 -0.30
N TYR A 217 8.38 -0.87 -1.16
CA TYR A 217 8.07 0.48 -1.63
C TYR A 217 7.65 0.37 -3.09
N ASP A 218 6.35 0.50 -3.36
CA ASP A 218 5.75 0.19 -4.66
C ASP A 218 5.35 1.44 -5.44
N ASN A 219 5.69 1.44 -6.73
CA ASN A 219 5.13 2.32 -7.74
C ASN A 219 4.33 1.47 -8.73
N LEU A 220 3.02 1.35 -8.50
CA LEU A 220 2.17 0.49 -9.31
C LEU A 220 1.97 1.00 -10.75
N TYR A 221 2.32 2.25 -11.07
CA TYR A 221 2.28 2.73 -12.46
C TYR A 221 3.26 2.00 -13.39
N ASN A 222 4.37 1.52 -12.84
CA ASN A 222 5.39 0.80 -13.59
C ASN A 222 5.22 -0.73 -13.51
N ARG A 223 4.28 -1.22 -12.71
CA ARG A 223 3.97 -2.65 -12.60
C ARG A 223 3.24 -3.11 -13.86
N ALA A 224 3.51 -4.33 -14.31
CA ALA A 224 2.72 -4.96 -15.37
C ALA A 224 1.25 -5.10 -14.95
N ASN A 225 0.33 -4.78 -15.86
CA ASN A 225 -1.12 -4.92 -15.63
C ASN A 225 -1.59 -6.37 -15.81
N GLY A 226 -0.81 -7.37 -15.49
CA GLY A 226 -1.19 -8.76 -15.74
C GLY A 226 -1.63 -8.96 -17.19
N GLU A 227 -0.90 -9.70 -17.98
CA GLU A 227 -1.42 -10.20 -19.26
C GLU A 227 -2.40 -11.32 -18.95
N ASP A 228 -3.37 -11.54 -19.81
CA ASP A 228 -4.30 -12.67 -19.71
C ASP A 228 -3.48 -13.97 -19.67
N LEU A 229 -3.50 -14.63 -18.51
CA LEU A 229 -2.85 -15.93 -18.29
C LEU A 229 -3.84 -17.05 -18.55
#